data_1ad50f74f7ee252175c31ca1729c4886
#
_entry.id   1ad50f74f7ee252175c31ca1729c4886
#
_cell.length_a   1.000
_cell.length_b   1.000
_cell.length_c   1.000
_cell.angle_alpha   90.00
_cell.angle_beta   90.00
_cell.angle_gamma   90.00
#
_symmetry.space_group_name_H-M   'P 1'
#
loop_
_entity.id
_entity.type
_entity.pdbx_description
1 polymer ?
#
loop_
_entity_poly.entity_id
_entity_poly.type
_entity_poly.pdbx_seq_one_letter_code
_entity_poly.pdbx_strand_id
1 'polypeptide(L)'
;MRGLITRIVTYAALALAFMLPVCASVWMSYRLALSEQQLHTGILAAEVLYRVHVFSEQNLRINAALRRHGATSPCSPDNVALMRNLAVGASYLQVVGYVEGNVLQCSSYGYGDVGIPIGPPAYRSRLGKWVRTSVKLPFDESRRYIALTDSVTGYSSLALPDMLLDTGGGGRGFAIALVAISNRQIVVQRDPIDLDGMPPLIRERGTITWQHRGATGSVSLSPSRDYAAVVMSPASALHTNWRNFAMWLVPFGALLGGALAALTRLGLRRRHGLLRQLDRALRDDELSLAYMPIVELESGKWIGAEALMRWCHDGQWIPPDKFIPLAERHHRIRKLTNRMLDLLVADAQEIPRDLARAMYFSVNLSAEDLAARAIAQRVADVRQACGVDGVMVEATEGVLLEASRVIPNIERLRVASRTIIWSLVKQVRVGLVPIFHGLHRRTALER
;
A
#
# COMPACT_ATOMS: atom_id res chain seq x y z
N MET A 1 21.20 -10.71 29.39
CA MET A 1 21.07 -9.98 28.11
C MET A 1 20.06 -10.60 27.14
N ARG A 2 20.10 -11.92 26.83
CA ARG A 2 19.15 -12.56 25.85
C ARG A 2 17.67 -12.37 26.20
N GLY A 3 17.26 -12.46 27.47
CA GLY A 3 15.85 -12.27 27.87
C GLY A 3 15.31 -10.85 27.70
N LEU A 4 16.17 -9.82 27.83
CA LEU A 4 15.81 -8.42 27.59
C LEU A 4 15.58 -8.17 26.09
N ILE A 5 16.47 -8.67 25.24
CA ILE A 5 16.38 -8.55 23.79
C ILE A 5 15.08 -9.21 23.28
N THR A 6 14.75 -10.41 23.74
CA THR A 6 13.51 -11.10 23.35
C THR A 6 12.27 -10.32 23.75
N ARG A 7 12.24 -9.71 24.93
CA ARG A 7 11.13 -8.84 25.37
C ARG A 7 11.01 -7.61 24.48
N ILE A 8 12.12 -6.92 24.18
CA ILE A 8 12.13 -5.73 23.31
C ILE A 8 11.60 -6.09 21.93
N VAL A 9 12.09 -7.17 21.32
CA VAL A 9 11.62 -7.64 19.99
C VAL A 9 10.12 -7.97 20.02
N THR A 10 9.64 -8.60 21.09
CA THR A 10 8.20 -8.92 21.22
C THR A 10 7.35 -7.67 21.31
N TYR A 11 7.73 -6.70 22.15
CA TYR A 11 6.98 -5.43 22.26
C TYR A 11 7.05 -4.61 20.97
N ALA A 12 8.21 -4.58 20.31
CA ALA A 12 8.36 -3.91 19.02
C ALA A 12 7.45 -4.54 17.93
N ALA A 13 7.37 -5.86 17.88
CA ALA A 13 6.49 -6.56 16.94
C ALA A 13 5.01 -6.27 17.22
N LEU A 14 4.59 -6.24 18.48
CA LEU A 14 3.22 -5.91 18.86
C LEU A 14 2.88 -4.46 18.55
N ALA A 15 3.78 -3.53 18.85
CA ALA A 15 3.61 -2.11 18.52
C ALA A 15 3.51 -1.91 17.00
N LEU A 16 4.37 -2.56 16.21
CA LEU A 16 4.34 -2.49 14.76
C LEU A 16 3.02 -3.05 14.20
N ALA A 17 2.56 -4.20 14.70
CA ALA A 17 1.32 -4.83 14.28
C ALA A 17 0.09 -3.93 14.55
N PHE A 18 0.11 -3.14 15.61
CA PHE A 18 -0.94 -2.19 15.93
C PHE A 18 -0.82 -0.88 15.15
N MET A 19 0.37 -0.27 15.14
CA MET A 19 0.57 1.08 14.59
C MET A 19 0.46 1.12 13.07
N LEU A 20 0.89 0.06 12.36
CA LEU A 20 0.89 0.06 10.90
C LEU A 20 -0.51 0.20 10.30
N PRO A 21 -1.56 -0.55 10.71
CA PRO A 21 -2.92 -0.34 10.22
C PRO A 21 -3.49 1.03 10.59
N VAL A 22 -3.17 1.55 11.79
CA VAL A 22 -3.64 2.88 12.21
C VAL A 22 -3.01 3.97 11.34
N CYS A 23 -1.69 3.95 11.14
CA CYS A 23 -1.01 4.91 10.28
C CYS A 23 -1.52 4.84 8.83
N ALA A 24 -1.73 3.62 8.32
CA ALA A 24 -2.30 3.41 6.99
C ALA A 24 -3.72 4.00 6.87
N SER A 25 -4.56 3.86 7.90
CA SER A 25 -5.92 4.43 7.94
C SER A 25 -5.90 5.96 7.96
N VAL A 26 -5.01 6.56 8.75
CA VAL A 26 -4.83 8.03 8.78
C VAL A 26 -4.35 8.53 7.42
N TRP A 27 -3.36 7.90 6.84
CA TRP A 27 -2.85 8.25 5.52
C TRP A 27 -3.92 8.10 4.44
N MET A 28 -4.68 7.01 4.45
CA MET A 28 -5.74 6.74 3.48
C MET A 28 -6.87 7.77 3.60
N SER A 29 -7.29 8.11 4.84
CA SER A 29 -8.33 9.12 5.07
C SER A 29 -7.93 10.50 4.51
N TYR A 30 -6.65 10.87 4.67
CA TYR A 30 -6.12 12.10 4.09
C TYR A 30 -6.09 12.05 2.56
N ARG A 31 -5.65 10.94 1.98
CA ARG A 31 -5.61 10.77 0.51
C ARG A 31 -7.01 10.81 -0.10
N LEU A 32 -8.00 10.18 0.53
CA LEU A 32 -9.39 10.22 0.08
C LEU A 32 -9.97 11.64 0.13
N ALA A 33 -9.78 12.35 1.25
CA ALA A 33 -10.22 13.73 1.39
C ALA A 33 -9.62 14.65 0.34
N LEU A 34 -8.34 14.47 0.04
CA LEU A 34 -7.65 15.25 -0.98
C LEU A 34 -8.17 14.93 -2.39
N SER A 35 -8.33 13.66 -2.72
CA SER A 35 -8.82 13.25 -4.05
C SER A 35 -10.26 13.71 -4.31
N GLU A 36 -11.12 13.63 -3.30
CA GLU A 36 -12.49 14.15 -3.39
C GLU A 36 -12.50 15.66 -3.63
N GLN A 37 -11.66 16.40 -2.91
CA GLN A 37 -11.58 17.85 -3.06
C GLN A 37 -11.03 18.26 -4.43
N GLN A 38 -10.01 17.55 -4.93
CA GLN A 38 -9.47 17.77 -6.29
C GLN A 38 -10.52 17.50 -7.37
N LEU A 39 -11.28 16.42 -7.22
CA LEU A 39 -12.35 16.09 -8.15
C LEU A 39 -13.44 17.16 -8.14
N HIS A 40 -13.87 17.59 -6.95
CA HIS A 40 -14.93 18.58 -6.81
C HIS A 40 -14.52 19.95 -7.39
N THR A 41 -13.34 20.46 -7.05
CA THR A 41 -12.81 21.71 -7.63
C THR A 41 -12.63 21.61 -9.14
N GLY A 42 -12.22 20.44 -9.64
CA GLY A 42 -12.09 20.19 -11.07
C GLY A 42 -13.41 20.22 -11.82
N ILE A 43 -14.46 19.62 -11.27
CA ILE A 43 -15.82 19.64 -11.85
C ILE A 43 -16.35 21.06 -11.89
N LEU A 44 -16.21 21.83 -10.80
CA LEU A 44 -16.65 23.22 -10.75
C LEU A 44 -15.89 24.10 -11.77
N ALA A 45 -14.59 23.91 -11.91
CA ALA A 45 -13.81 24.65 -12.91
C ALA A 45 -14.22 24.32 -14.34
N ALA A 46 -14.53 23.05 -14.62
CA ALA A 46 -15.02 22.64 -15.93
C ALA A 46 -16.43 23.17 -16.22
N GLU A 47 -17.31 23.25 -15.22
CA GLU A 47 -18.66 23.80 -15.35
C GLU A 47 -18.62 25.31 -15.68
N VAL A 48 -17.82 26.07 -14.94
CA VAL A 48 -17.62 27.51 -15.24
C VAL A 48 -17.06 27.70 -16.64
N LEU A 49 -16.08 26.90 -17.01
CA LEU A 49 -15.49 26.95 -18.34
C LEU A 49 -16.52 26.68 -19.44
N TYR A 50 -17.39 25.69 -19.24
CA TYR A 50 -18.47 25.37 -20.18
C TYR A 50 -19.41 26.56 -20.39
N ARG A 51 -19.85 27.23 -19.31
CA ARG A 51 -20.77 28.40 -19.40
C ARG A 51 -20.13 29.56 -20.16
N VAL A 52 -18.84 29.85 -19.85
CA VAL A 52 -18.09 30.89 -20.56
C VAL A 52 -17.89 30.54 -22.04
N HIS A 53 -17.68 29.25 -22.33
CA HIS A 53 -17.58 28.77 -23.71
C HIS A 53 -18.90 28.97 -24.48
N VAL A 54 -20.03 28.59 -23.89
CA VAL A 54 -21.37 28.82 -24.49
C VAL A 54 -21.63 30.30 -24.71
N PHE A 55 -21.31 31.17 -23.74
CA PHE A 55 -21.42 32.61 -23.90
C PHE A 55 -20.55 33.11 -25.06
N SER A 56 -19.31 32.64 -25.19
CA SER A 56 -18.42 33.02 -26.29
C SER A 56 -18.97 32.56 -27.66
N GLU A 57 -19.52 31.34 -27.74
CA GLU A 57 -20.18 30.84 -28.97
C GLU A 57 -21.43 31.63 -29.31
N GLN A 58 -22.30 31.95 -28.33
CA GLN A 58 -23.45 32.81 -28.54
C GLN A 58 -23.05 34.17 -29.10
N ASN A 59 -21.99 34.79 -28.55
CA ASN A 59 -21.45 36.02 -29.08
C ASN A 59 -21.04 35.90 -30.57
N LEU A 60 -20.34 34.79 -30.93
CA LEU A 60 -19.92 34.54 -32.32
C LEU A 60 -21.13 34.39 -33.25
N ARG A 61 -22.15 33.64 -32.86
CA ARG A 61 -23.40 33.42 -33.66
C ARG A 61 -24.16 34.70 -33.82
N ILE A 62 -24.29 35.52 -32.76
CA ILE A 62 -24.99 36.81 -32.80
C ILE A 62 -24.28 37.77 -33.75
N ASN A 63 -22.95 37.90 -33.61
CA ASN A 63 -22.16 38.75 -34.52
C ASN A 63 -22.31 38.29 -35.97
N ALA A 64 -22.31 37.01 -36.26
CA ALA A 64 -22.52 36.49 -37.60
C ALA A 64 -23.94 36.75 -38.14
N ALA A 65 -24.95 36.69 -37.28
CA ALA A 65 -26.34 36.99 -37.67
C ALA A 65 -26.53 38.49 -38.01
N LEU A 66 -26.01 39.40 -37.14
CA LEU A 66 -26.06 40.85 -37.33
C LEU A 66 -25.28 41.30 -38.57
N ARG A 67 -24.12 40.68 -38.83
CA ARG A 67 -23.35 40.96 -40.06
C ARG A 67 -24.09 40.53 -41.32
N ARG A 68 -24.78 39.40 -41.32
CA ARG A 68 -25.55 38.86 -42.47
C ARG A 68 -26.81 39.70 -42.76
N HIS A 69 -27.38 40.30 -41.72
CA HIS A 69 -28.55 41.16 -41.88
C HIS A 69 -28.24 42.45 -42.73
N GLY A 70 -26.97 42.87 -42.75
CA GLY A 70 -26.50 43.92 -43.65
C GLY A 70 -27.22 45.23 -43.47
N ALA A 71 -27.65 45.60 -42.26
CA ALA A 71 -28.34 46.85 -41.98
C ALA A 71 -27.51 48.06 -42.41
N THR A 72 -28.17 49.05 -43.03
CA THR A 72 -27.54 50.31 -43.49
C THR A 72 -26.95 51.13 -42.36
N SER A 73 -27.51 50.94 -41.14
CA SER A 73 -27.00 51.54 -39.91
C SER A 73 -27.02 50.44 -38.80
N PRO A 74 -25.91 50.27 -38.01
CA PRO A 74 -25.88 49.36 -36.91
C PRO A 74 -26.96 49.57 -35.84
N CYS A 75 -27.48 50.79 -35.73
CA CYS A 75 -28.54 51.17 -34.80
C CYS A 75 -29.90 51.44 -35.52
N SER A 76 -30.15 50.92 -36.70
CA SER A 76 -31.49 50.96 -37.33
C SER A 76 -32.55 50.23 -36.49
N PRO A 77 -33.83 50.67 -36.56
CA PRO A 77 -34.91 50.00 -35.81
C PRO A 77 -34.99 48.52 -36.05
N ASP A 78 -34.79 48.08 -37.29
CA ASP A 78 -34.80 46.65 -37.66
C ASP A 78 -33.65 45.87 -37.04
N ASN A 79 -32.46 46.51 -37.00
CA ASN A 79 -31.29 45.89 -36.42
C ASN A 79 -31.38 45.76 -34.86
N VAL A 80 -31.98 46.80 -34.23
CA VAL A 80 -32.28 46.74 -32.78
C VAL A 80 -33.35 45.70 -32.48
N ALA A 81 -34.38 45.55 -33.35
CA ALA A 81 -35.34 44.47 -33.19
C ALA A 81 -34.70 43.08 -33.34
N LEU A 82 -33.74 42.91 -34.26
CA LEU A 82 -32.96 41.68 -34.40
C LEU A 82 -32.08 41.43 -33.18
N MET A 83 -31.37 42.48 -32.66
CA MET A 83 -30.59 42.35 -31.41
C MET A 83 -31.45 41.87 -30.25
N ARG A 84 -32.69 42.36 -30.12
CA ARG A 84 -33.64 41.96 -29.09
C ARG A 84 -34.00 40.51 -29.21
N ASN A 85 -34.37 40.06 -30.43
CA ASN A 85 -34.72 38.66 -30.70
C ASN A 85 -33.55 37.72 -30.42
N LEU A 86 -32.33 38.10 -30.79
CA LEU A 86 -31.12 37.31 -30.52
C LEU A 86 -30.77 37.27 -29.04
N ALA A 87 -31.02 38.35 -28.29
CA ALA A 87 -30.80 38.35 -26.84
C ALA A 87 -31.77 37.43 -26.09
N VAL A 88 -33.06 37.45 -26.48
CA VAL A 88 -34.08 36.57 -25.86
C VAL A 88 -33.77 35.10 -26.06
N GLY A 89 -33.17 34.72 -27.18
CA GLY A 89 -32.80 33.32 -27.49
C GLY A 89 -31.49 32.86 -26.85
N ALA A 90 -30.82 33.71 -26.08
CA ALA A 90 -29.50 33.39 -25.48
C ALA A 90 -29.60 33.01 -23.99
N SER A 91 -28.87 31.99 -23.57
CA SER A 91 -28.92 31.47 -22.19
C SER A 91 -28.07 32.27 -21.20
N TYR A 92 -26.91 32.79 -21.61
CA TYR A 92 -25.94 33.45 -20.74
C TYR A 92 -25.68 34.92 -21.12
N LEU A 93 -26.47 35.47 -21.98
CA LEU A 93 -26.32 36.81 -22.50
C LEU A 93 -27.58 37.59 -22.17
N GLN A 94 -27.44 38.84 -21.69
CA GLN A 94 -28.57 39.68 -21.33
C GLN A 94 -28.75 40.84 -22.31
N VAL A 95 -27.66 41.37 -22.83
CA VAL A 95 -27.73 42.55 -23.70
C VAL A 95 -26.92 42.32 -24.95
N VAL A 96 -27.48 42.61 -26.08
CA VAL A 96 -26.78 42.76 -27.38
C VAL A 96 -26.78 44.24 -27.73
N GLY A 97 -25.67 44.76 -28.23
CA GLY A 97 -25.60 46.19 -28.62
C GLY A 97 -24.49 46.47 -29.61
N TYR A 98 -24.44 47.73 -30.06
CA TYR A 98 -23.40 48.24 -30.93
C TYR A 98 -22.53 49.25 -30.16
N VAL A 99 -21.22 49.07 -30.22
CA VAL A 99 -20.22 49.88 -29.53
C VAL A 99 -19.34 50.56 -30.56
N GLU A 100 -19.26 51.85 -30.48
CA GLU A 100 -18.32 52.68 -31.27
C GLU A 100 -17.43 53.45 -30.33
N GLY A 101 -16.11 53.32 -30.50
CA GLY A 101 -15.17 53.82 -29.52
C GLY A 101 -15.38 53.15 -28.17
N ASN A 102 -15.70 53.89 -27.12
CA ASN A 102 -16.02 53.40 -25.79
C ASN A 102 -17.46 53.68 -25.35
N VAL A 103 -18.34 53.87 -26.33
CA VAL A 103 -19.73 54.24 -26.13
C VAL A 103 -20.64 53.17 -26.74
N LEU A 104 -21.59 52.65 -25.99
CA LEU A 104 -22.67 51.82 -26.45
C LEU A 104 -23.73 52.73 -27.07
N GLN A 105 -23.85 52.69 -28.40
CA GLN A 105 -24.74 53.56 -29.20
C GLN A 105 -26.19 53.14 -29.16
N CYS A 106 -26.42 51.86 -29.19
CA CYS A 106 -27.75 51.24 -29.10
C CYS A 106 -27.65 49.83 -28.57
N SER A 107 -28.78 49.27 -28.06
CA SER A 107 -28.83 47.92 -27.52
C SER A 107 -30.18 47.28 -27.76
N SER A 108 -30.28 45.97 -27.41
CA SER A 108 -31.53 45.20 -27.39
C SER A 108 -32.63 45.81 -26.49
N TYR A 109 -32.26 46.74 -25.58
CA TYR A 109 -33.22 47.50 -24.76
C TYR A 109 -33.69 48.79 -25.40
N GLY A 110 -33.18 49.13 -26.58
CA GLY A 110 -33.57 50.29 -27.34
C GLY A 110 -32.43 51.33 -27.54
N TYR A 111 -32.82 52.54 -27.89
CA TYR A 111 -31.91 53.67 -28.03
C TYR A 111 -31.90 54.49 -26.75
N GLY A 112 -30.72 55.00 -26.36
CA GLY A 112 -30.64 56.15 -25.49
C GLY A 112 -30.55 57.41 -26.35
N ASP A 113 -31.12 58.49 -25.90
CA ASP A 113 -30.97 59.81 -26.55
C ASP A 113 -29.48 60.27 -26.58
N VAL A 114 -28.68 59.67 -25.67
CA VAL A 114 -27.23 59.83 -25.59
C VAL A 114 -26.61 58.45 -25.42
N GLY A 115 -25.58 58.16 -26.20
CA GLY A 115 -24.85 56.85 -26.05
C GLY A 115 -24.34 56.63 -24.65
N ILE A 116 -24.30 55.38 -24.22
CA ILE A 116 -23.87 54.95 -22.86
C ILE A 116 -22.36 54.76 -22.82
N PRO A 117 -21.60 55.55 -22.02
CA PRO A 117 -20.17 55.34 -21.84
C PRO A 117 -19.91 54.01 -21.13
N ILE A 118 -19.19 53.06 -21.76
CA ILE A 118 -18.86 51.75 -21.20
C ILE A 118 -17.37 51.62 -20.82
N GLY A 119 -16.58 52.65 -20.97
CA GLY A 119 -15.18 52.71 -20.65
C GLY A 119 -14.25 51.94 -21.62
N PRO A 120 -12.95 52.05 -21.44
CA PRO A 120 -11.98 51.38 -22.27
C PRO A 120 -11.98 49.86 -22.02
N PRO A 121 -11.58 49.04 -23.03
CA PRO A 121 -11.45 47.61 -22.86
C PRO A 121 -10.29 47.29 -21.89
N ALA A 122 -10.47 46.26 -21.06
CA ALA A 122 -9.45 45.78 -20.16
C ALA A 122 -8.32 45.04 -20.92
N TYR A 123 -8.70 44.28 -21.94
CA TYR A 123 -7.73 43.60 -22.81
C TYR A 123 -8.38 43.19 -24.14
N ARG A 124 -7.52 42.76 -25.08
CA ARG A 124 -7.94 42.13 -26.34
C ARG A 124 -7.68 40.63 -26.28
N SER A 125 -8.72 39.83 -26.55
CA SER A 125 -8.59 38.38 -26.62
C SER A 125 -7.81 37.93 -27.86
N ARG A 126 -7.30 36.72 -27.88
CA ARG A 126 -6.65 36.12 -29.06
C ARG A 126 -7.59 35.98 -30.25
N LEU A 127 -8.88 35.88 -29.98
CA LEU A 127 -9.94 35.85 -31.02
C LEU A 127 -10.29 37.26 -31.53
N GLY A 128 -9.54 38.29 -31.18
CA GLY A 128 -9.73 39.63 -31.65
C GLY A 128 -10.90 40.36 -31.01
N LYS A 129 -11.43 39.90 -29.88
CA LYS A 129 -12.51 40.55 -29.16
C LYS A 129 -11.97 41.54 -28.10
N TRP A 130 -12.60 42.71 -27.95
CA TRP A 130 -12.39 43.61 -26.85
C TRP A 130 -13.19 43.16 -25.62
N VAL A 131 -12.54 42.94 -24.51
CA VAL A 131 -13.17 42.51 -23.26
C VAL A 131 -13.19 43.66 -22.27
N ARG A 132 -14.37 43.96 -21.73
CA ARG A 132 -14.58 44.93 -20.65
C ARG A 132 -15.15 44.16 -19.45
N THR A 133 -14.57 44.32 -18.29
CA THR A 133 -14.89 43.50 -17.10
C THR A 133 -15.83 44.17 -16.12
N SER A 134 -16.17 45.46 -16.30
CA SER A 134 -16.97 46.20 -15.34
C SER A 134 -17.79 47.32 -16.01
N VAL A 135 -18.70 46.91 -16.90
CA VAL A 135 -19.60 47.85 -17.57
C VAL A 135 -20.82 48.13 -16.69
N LYS A 136 -21.13 49.42 -16.47
CA LYS A 136 -22.37 49.86 -15.85
C LYS A 136 -23.38 50.24 -16.94
N LEU A 137 -24.62 49.87 -16.70
CA LEU A 137 -25.75 50.26 -17.59
C LEU A 137 -26.70 51.11 -16.79
N PRO A 138 -27.24 52.26 -17.38
CA PRO A 138 -28.11 53.19 -16.67
C PRO A 138 -29.43 52.58 -16.18
N PHE A 139 -29.91 51.55 -16.88
CA PHE A 139 -31.14 50.84 -16.51
C PHE A 139 -30.93 49.75 -15.44
N ASP A 140 -29.68 49.50 -15.05
CA ASP A 140 -29.31 48.57 -13.96
C ASP A 140 -27.97 49.01 -13.34
N GLU A 141 -28.01 50.08 -12.54
CA GLU A 141 -26.82 50.65 -11.92
C GLU A 141 -26.26 49.74 -10.81
N SER A 142 -27.05 48.85 -10.28
CA SER A 142 -26.69 47.92 -9.19
C SER A 142 -25.74 46.84 -9.66
N ARG A 143 -25.75 46.48 -10.93
CA ARG A 143 -24.98 45.37 -11.48
C ARG A 143 -23.84 45.82 -12.38
N ARG A 144 -22.84 45.00 -12.48
CA ARG A 144 -21.72 45.15 -13.41
C ARG A 144 -21.81 44.06 -14.45
N TYR A 145 -21.57 44.44 -15.71
CA TYR A 145 -21.62 43.52 -16.85
C TYR A 145 -20.22 43.27 -17.39
N ILE A 146 -20.00 42.09 -17.94
CA ILE A 146 -18.86 41.77 -18.78
C ILE A 146 -19.31 41.97 -20.21
N ALA A 147 -18.61 42.79 -20.98
CA ALA A 147 -18.87 43.05 -22.37
C ALA A 147 -17.81 42.42 -23.28
N LEU A 148 -18.24 41.66 -24.26
CA LEU A 148 -17.40 41.04 -25.29
C LEU A 148 -17.77 41.68 -26.64
N THR A 149 -16.92 42.63 -27.07
CA THR A 149 -17.16 43.42 -28.31
C THR A 149 -16.28 42.90 -29.44
N ASP A 150 -16.87 42.65 -30.58
CA ASP A 150 -16.11 42.34 -31.80
C ASP A 150 -15.33 43.55 -32.30
N SER A 151 -14.01 43.39 -32.48
CA SER A 151 -13.15 44.50 -32.86
C SER A 151 -13.34 45.00 -34.30
N VAL A 152 -14.02 44.19 -35.15
CA VAL A 152 -14.22 44.50 -36.56
C VAL A 152 -15.61 45.12 -36.79
N THR A 153 -16.63 44.56 -36.15
CA THR A 153 -18.03 44.94 -36.40
C THR A 153 -18.58 45.92 -35.38
N GLY A 154 -17.97 46.05 -34.20
CA GLY A 154 -18.46 46.86 -33.08
C GLY A 154 -19.62 46.21 -32.29
N TYR A 155 -20.21 45.10 -32.77
CA TYR A 155 -21.26 44.43 -32.01
C TYR A 155 -20.73 43.81 -30.72
N SER A 156 -21.50 44.00 -29.67
CA SER A 156 -21.13 43.62 -28.32
C SER A 156 -22.21 42.77 -27.67
N SER A 157 -21.78 41.76 -26.93
CA SER A 157 -22.61 40.95 -26.07
C SER A 157 -22.25 41.16 -24.62
N LEU A 158 -23.23 41.38 -23.75
CA LEU A 158 -23.02 41.65 -22.34
C LEU A 158 -23.66 40.54 -21.50
N ALA A 159 -22.93 40.03 -20.53
CA ALA A 159 -23.35 39.03 -19.57
C ALA A 159 -23.17 39.47 -18.14
N LEU A 160 -24.00 38.95 -17.25
CA LEU A 160 -23.76 39.10 -15.79
C LEU A 160 -22.68 38.16 -15.31
N PRO A 161 -21.70 38.63 -14.55
CA PRO A 161 -20.66 37.78 -13.95
C PRO A 161 -21.23 36.58 -13.18
N ASP A 162 -22.27 36.85 -12.37
CA ASP A 162 -22.88 35.83 -11.51
C ASP A 162 -23.44 34.64 -12.32
N MET A 163 -23.97 34.91 -13.51
CA MET A 163 -24.48 33.82 -14.37
C MET A 163 -23.37 32.96 -14.96
N LEU A 164 -22.22 33.54 -15.21
CA LEU A 164 -21.05 32.81 -15.71
C LEU A 164 -20.35 31.98 -14.61
N LEU A 165 -20.37 32.50 -13.36
CA LEU A 165 -19.72 31.88 -12.22
C LEU A 165 -20.68 31.01 -11.36
N ASP A 166 -21.99 31.02 -11.67
CA ASP A 166 -22.95 30.20 -10.92
C ASP A 166 -22.70 28.71 -11.18
N THR A 167 -22.63 27.93 -10.13
CA THR A 167 -22.38 26.47 -10.15
C THR A 167 -23.52 25.72 -9.47
N GLY A 168 -24.75 26.21 -9.56
CA GLY A 168 -25.94 25.53 -9.07
C GLY A 168 -25.93 25.18 -7.58
N GLY A 169 -25.23 25.98 -6.76
CA GLY A 169 -25.08 25.75 -5.31
C GLY A 169 -23.93 24.82 -4.90
N GLY A 170 -23.37 24.02 -5.80
CA GLY A 170 -22.23 23.15 -5.53
C GLY A 170 -20.91 23.90 -5.23
N GLY A 171 -20.83 25.17 -5.64
CA GLY A 171 -19.65 26.00 -5.41
C GLY A 171 -19.75 26.95 -4.21
N ARG A 172 -20.69 26.78 -3.28
CA ARG A 172 -20.75 27.60 -2.07
C ARG A 172 -19.50 27.40 -1.21
N GLY A 173 -18.85 28.52 -0.84
CA GLY A 173 -17.63 28.51 -0.05
C GLY A 173 -16.35 28.24 -0.86
N PHE A 174 -16.44 28.10 -2.20
CA PHE A 174 -15.28 28.03 -3.08
C PHE A 174 -15.05 29.39 -3.73
N ALA A 175 -13.81 29.83 -3.75
CA ALA A 175 -13.41 30.99 -4.55
C ALA A 175 -13.32 30.57 -6.02
N ILE A 176 -14.02 31.31 -6.89
CA ILE A 176 -14.10 31.01 -8.33
C ILE A 176 -13.69 32.24 -9.10
N ALA A 177 -12.79 32.09 -10.06
CA ALA A 177 -12.39 33.15 -10.94
C ALA A 177 -12.28 32.70 -12.39
N LEU A 178 -12.55 33.64 -13.30
CA LEU A 178 -12.18 33.57 -14.69
C LEU A 178 -10.95 34.42 -14.91
N VAL A 179 -9.89 33.85 -15.45
CA VAL A 179 -8.59 34.51 -15.62
C VAL A 179 -8.25 34.58 -17.11
N ALA A 180 -7.86 35.73 -17.60
CA ALA A 180 -7.31 35.88 -18.95
C ALA A 180 -5.89 35.32 -18.99
N ILE A 181 -5.62 34.38 -19.92
CA ILE A 181 -4.32 33.69 -19.98
C ILE A 181 -3.20 34.60 -20.48
N SER A 182 -3.54 35.58 -21.34
CA SER A 182 -2.57 36.49 -21.97
C SER A 182 -1.79 37.35 -20.98
N ASN A 183 -2.45 37.84 -19.94
CA ASN A 183 -1.88 38.76 -18.95
C ASN A 183 -2.10 38.36 -17.50
N ARG A 184 -2.66 37.15 -17.27
CA ARG A 184 -3.05 36.62 -15.93
C ARG A 184 -4.00 37.54 -15.15
N GLN A 185 -4.72 38.40 -15.85
CA GLN A 185 -5.69 39.30 -15.24
C GLN A 185 -6.99 38.55 -14.88
N ILE A 186 -7.49 38.80 -13.67
CA ILE A 186 -8.81 38.31 -13.26
C ILE A 186 -9.87 39.07 -14.04
N VAL A 187 -10.65 38.36 -14.85
CA VAL A 187 -11.76 38.91 -15.63
C VAL A 187 -12.97 39.13 -14.73
N VAL A 188 -13.24 38.15 -13.90
CA VAL A 188 -14.33 38.16 -12.92
C VAL A 188 -14.01 37.14 -11.83
N GLN A 189 -14.42 37.40 -10.60
CA GLN A 189 -14.28 36.49 -9.48
C GLN A 189 -15.50 36.56 -8.57
N ARG A 190 -15.77 35.43 -7.95
CA ARG A 190 -16.61 35.27 -6.78
C ARG A 190 -15.69 34.89 -5.63
N ASP A 191 -15.61 35.70 -4.63
CA ASP A 191 -14.64 35.64 -3.53
C ASP A 191 -13.18 35.88 -3.97
N PRO A 192 -12.36 36.50 -3.12
CA PRO A 192 -10.95 36.76 -3.40
C PRO A 192 -10.20 35.47 -3.62
N ILE A 193 -9.45 35.40 -4.72
CA ILE A 193 -8.64 34.25 -5.08
C ILE A 193 -7.16 34.61 -5.08
N ASP A 194 -6.37 33.80 -4.43
CA ASP A 194 -4.90 33.90 -4.47
C ASP A 194 -4.39 33.07 -5.67
N LEU A 195 -3.87 33.74 -6.67
CA LEU A 195 -3.25 33.15 -7.84
C LEU A 195 -1.77 32.80 -7.63
N ASP A 196 -1.20 33.15 -6.48
CA ASP A 196 0.15 32.75 -6.11
C ASP A 196 0.24 31.22 -5.99
N GLY A 197 1.27 30.66 -6.57
CA GLY A 197 1.43 29.20 -6.61
C GLY A 197 0.59 28.47 -7.68
N MET A 198 -0.22 29.19 -8.46
CA MET A 198 -0.88 28.59 -9.61
C MET A 198 0.16 28.07 -10.62
N PRO A 199 0.04 26.83 -11.08
CA PRO A 199 0.97 26.26 -12.05
C PRO A 199 0.98 27.06 -13.35
N PRO A 200 2.10 27.06 -14.10
CA PRO A 200 2.17 27.73 -15.40
C PRO A 200 1.20 27.08 -16.39
N LEU A 201 0.33 27.89 -17.00
CA LEU A 201 -0.77 27.47 -17.88
C LEU A 201 -0.32 27.06 -19.31
N ILE A 202 0.93 26.59 -19.47
CA ILE A 202 1.60 26.63 -20.77
C ILE A 202 1.39 25.41 -21.65
N ARG A 203 1.07 24.20 -21.14
CA ARG A 203 1.18 22.98 -21.98
C ARG A 203 0.09 21.92 -21.90
N GLU A 204 -0.76 21.85 -20.90
CA GLU A 204 -1.67 20.71 -20.73
C GLU A 204 -3.09 21.02 -21.18
N ARG A 205 -3.72 20.07 -21.88
CA ARG A 205 -5.17 20.09 -22.13
C ARG A 205 -5.86 19.41 -20.94
N GLY A 206 -6.88 20.04 -20.39
CA GLY A 206 -7.66 19.49 -19.29
C GLY A 206 -7.61 20.33 -18.02
N THR A 207 -7.99 19.69 -16.93
CA THR A 207 -8.00 20.33 -15.60
C THR A 207 -6.71 20.00 -14.87
N ILE A 208 -6.00 21.03 -14.40
CA ILE A 208 -4.79 20.90 -13.58
C ILE A 208 -5.17 21.21 -12.14
N THR A 209 -4.78 20.36 -11.21
CA THR A 209 -5.00 20.57 -9.78
C THR A 209 -3.69 20.84 -9.07
N TRP A 210 -3.70 21.75 -8.08
CA TRP A 210 -2.54 22.06 -7.25
C TRP A 210 -2.94 22.31 -5.80
N GLN A 211 -1.95 22.36 -4.92
CA GLN A 211 -2.14 22.76 -3.53
C GLN A 211 -1.27 23.97 -3.21
N HIS A 212 -1.86 24.94 -2.51
CA HIS A 212 -1.14 26.10 -2.03
C HIS A 212 -1.68 26.53 -0.66
N ARG A 213 -0.80 26.66 0.34
CA ARG A 213 -1.15 27.07 1.72
C ARG A 213 -2.35 26.32 2.33
N GLY A 214 -2.47 25.02 2.04
CA GLY A 214 -3.54 24.16 2.54
C GLY A 214 -4.86 24.25 1.77
N ALA A 215 -4.98 25.15 0.80
CA ALA A 215 -6.09 25.19 -0.15
C ALA A 215 -5.80 24.30 -1.35
N THR A 216 -6.84 23.68 -1.91
CA THR A 216 -6.75 22.92 -3.17
C THR A 216 -7.30 23.78 -4.29
N GLY A 217 -6.50 24.00 -5.32
CA GLY A 217 -6.89 24.72 -6.52
C GLY A 217 -7.06 23.78 -7.72
N SER A 218 -7.96 24.13 -8.60
CA SER A 218 -8.11 23.50 -9.91
C SER A 218 -8.27 24.58 -10.99
N VAL A 219 -7.59 24.40 -12.11
CA VAL A 219 -7.67 25.26 -13.26
C VAL A 219 -8.05 24.47 -14.50
N SER A 220 -9.07 24.92 -15.20
CA SER A 220 -9.50 24.40 -16.50
C SER A 220 -9.26 25.43 -17.59
N LEU A 221 -8.61 25.03 -18.67
CA LEU A 221 -8.22 25.91 -19.77
C LEU A 221 -9.27 25.87 -20.88
N SER A 222 -9.63 27.04 -21.44
CA SER A 222 -10.49 27.11 -22.62
C SER A 222 -9.82 26.44 -23.83
N PRO A 223 -10.61 25.87 -24.78
CA PRO A 223 -10.07 25.32 -26.01
C PRO A 223 -9.28 26.34 -26.85
N SER A 224 -9.74 27.61 -26.87
CA SER A 224 -9.08 28.73 -27.54
C SER A 224 -7.83 29.22 -26.81
N ARG A 225 -7.62 28.82 -25.54
CA ARG A 225 -6.58 29.32 -24.65
C ARG A 225 -6.60 30.83 -24.44
N ASP A 226 -7.75 31.44 -24.47
CA ASP A 226 -7.94 32.86 -24.15
C ASP A 226 -8.13 33.07 -22.65
N TYR A 227 -8.85 32.14 -22.00
CA TYR A 227 -9.21 32.24 -20.59
C TYR A 227 -9.10 30.88 -19.90
N ALA A 228 -9.02 30.94 -18.59
CA ALA A 228 -9.03 29.78 -17.71
C ALA A 228 -10.04 29.98 -16.57
N ALA A 229 -10.78 28.96 -16.23
CA ALA A 229 -11.57 28.94 -15.01
C ALA A 229 -10.71 28.39 -13.87
N VAL A 230 -10.63 29.13 -12.78
CA VAL A 230 -9.86 28.79 -11.58
C VAL A 230 -10.83 28.65 -10.42
N VAL A 231 -10.76 27.54 -9.72
CA VAL A 231 -11.57 27.27 -8.52
C VAL A 231 -10.62 26.89 -7.37
N MET A 232 -10.78 27.54 -6.23
CA MET A 232 -10.02 27.23 -5.02
C MET A 232 -10.96 26.89 -3.87
N SER A 233 -10.68 25.81 -3.20
CA SER A 233 -11.34 25.44 -1.95
C SER A 233 -10.67 26.12 -0.76
N PRO A 234 -11.41 26.51 0.30
CA PRO A 234 -10.78 26.99 1.52
C PRO A 234 -10.00 25.86 2.20
N ALA A 235 -8.91 26.23 2.91
CA ALA A 235 -8.10 25.25 3.64
C ALA A 235 -8.91 24.45 4.68
N SER A 236 -9.94 25.06 5.27
CA SER A 236 -10.86 24.43 6.21
C SER A 236 -11.67 23.26 5.61
N ALA A 237 -11.94 23.29 4.30
CA ALA A 237 -12.71 22.22 3.63
C ALA A 237 -11.93 20.90 3.62
N LEU A 238 -10.63 20.93 3.38
CA LEU A 238 -9.79 19.75 3.43
C LEU A 238 -9.80 19.11 4.83
N HIS A 239 -9.68 19.94 5.87
CA HIS A 239 -9.71 19.47 7.25
C HIS A 239 -11.06 18.84 7.62
N THR A 240 -12.16 19.44 7.18
CA THR A 240 -13.51 18.91 7.44
C THR A 240 -13.71 17.56 6.73
N ASN A 241 -13.34 17.47 5.47
CA ASN A 241 -13.44 16.22 4.70
C ASN A 241 -12.53 15.13 5.29
N TRP A 242 -11.29 15.48 5.63
CA TRP A 242 -10.38 14.55 6.30
C TRP A 242 -10.96 14.01 7.61
N ARG A 243 -11.52 14.88 8.46
CA ARG A 243 -12.14 14.46 9.71
C ARG A 243 -13.31 13.50 9.49
N ASN A 244 -14.12 13.74 8.47
CA ASN A 244 -15.23 12.86 8.12
C ASN A 244 -14.75 11.45 7.74
N PHE A 245 -13.72 11.34 6.89
CA PHE A 245 -13.13 10.04 6.55
C PHE A 245 -12.41 9.40 7.73
N ALA A 246 -11.65 10.18 8.50
CA ALA A 246 -10.89 9.70 9.64
C ALA A 246 -11.81 9.13 10.74
N MET A 247 -12.99 9.71 10.93
CA MET A 247 -13.97 9.25 11.93
C MET A 247 -14.37 7.78 11.76
N TRP A 248 -14.36 7.27 10.52
CA TRP A 248 -14.67 5.87 10.22
C TRP A 248 -13.43 5.01 10.01
N LEU A 249 -12.46 5.50 9.26
CA LEU A 249 -11.27 4.73 8.89
C LEU A 249 -10.30 4.50 10.06
N VAL A 250 -10.12 5.49 10.94
CA VAL A 250 -9.17 5.35 12.05
C VAL A 250 -9.64 4.33 13.09
N PRO A 251 -10.91 4.32 13.56
CA PRO A 251 -11.40 3.25 14.44
C PRO A 251 -11.30 1.87 13.79
N PHE A 252 -11.61 1.75 12.51
CA PHE A 252 -11.45 0.49 11.78
C PHE A 252 -9.98 0.03 11.75
N GLY A 253 -9.05 0.94 11.47
CA GLY A 253 -7.61 0.65 11.53
C GLY A 253 -7.14 0.24 12.93
N ALA A 254 -7.68 0.86 13.99
CA ALA A 254 -7.39 0.51 15.37
C ALA A 254 -7.92 -0.90 15.74
N LEU A 255 -9.12 -1.25 15.31
CA LEU A 255 -9.68 -2.60 15.49
C LEU A 255 -8.84 -3.67 14.77
N LEU A 256 -8.49 -3.41 13.52
CA LEU A 256 -7.63 -4.32 12.74
C LEU A 256 -6.25 -4.47 13.39
N GLY A 257 -5.65 -3.37 13.81
CA GLY A 257 -4.36 -3.36 14.51
C GLY A 257 -4.41 -4.13 15.83
N GLY A 258 -5.49 -3.96 16.60
CA GLY A 258 -5.75 -4.72 17.84
C GLY A 258 -5.87 -6.22 17.59
N ALA A 259 -6.60 -6.62 16.56
CA ALA A 259 -6.74 -8.03 16.16
C ALA A 259 -5.39 -8.64 15.74
N LEU A 260 -4.60 -7.94 14.92
CA LEU A 260 -3.27 -8.38 14.51
C LEU A 260 -2.30 -8.49 15.70
N ALA A 261 -2.31 -7.54 16.61
CA ALA A 261 -1.50 -7.59 17.83
C ALA A 261 -1.91 -8.76 18.73
N ALA A 262 -3.22 -9.02 18.88
CA ALA A 262 -3.72 -10.17 19.63
C ALA A 262 -3.29 -11.51 19.01
N LEU A 263 -3.41 -11.66 17.69
CA LEU A 263 -2.95 -12.85 16.96
C LEU A 263 -1.44 -13.05 17.09
N THR A 264 -0.65 -11.99 16.97
CA THR A 264 0.79 -12.03 17.17
C THR A 264 1.14 -12.48 18.59
N ARG A 265 0.45 -11.95 19.60
CA ARG A 265 0.63 -12.34 21.01
C ARG A 265 0.28 -13.80 21.26
N LEU A 266 -0.81 -14.28 20.66
CA LEU A 266 -1.22 -15.69 20.77
C LEU A 266 -0.18 -16.63 20.12
N GLY A 267 0.30 -16.27 18.93
CA GLY A 267 1.34 -17.04 18.23
C GLY A 267 2.65 -17.12 19.03
N LEU A 268 3.09 -16.00 19.59
CA LEU A 268 4.30 -15.94 20.45
C LEU A 268 4.11 -16.75 21.75
N ARG A 269 2.93 -16.67 22.37
CA ARG A 269 2.63 -17.46 23.60
C ARG A 269 2.69 -18.96 23.33
N ARG A 270 2.14 -19.45 22.20
CA ARG A 270 2.17 -20.87 21.83
C ARG A 270 3.61 -21.36 21.65
N ARG A 271 4.47 -20.61 20.97
CA ARG A 271 5.88 -20.98 20.75
C ARG A 271 6.69 -21.05 22.05
N HIS A 272 6.54 -20.08 22.95
CA HIS A 272 7.21 -20.09 24.25
C HIS A 272 6.61 -21.11 25.24
N GLY A 273 5.34 -21.53 25.02
CA GLY A 273 4.70 -22.60 25.76
C GLY A 273 5.41 -23.92 25.54
N LEU A 274 5.60 -24.34 24.30
CA LEU A 274 6.18 -25.64 23.93
C LEU A 274 7.63 -25.79 24.43
N LEU A 275 8.47 -24.73 24.36
CA LEU A 275 9.83 -24.79 24.88
C LEU A 275 9.87 -25.02 26.41
N ARG A 276 8.98 -24.38 27.14
CA ARG A 276 8.86 -24.58 28.61
C ARG A 276 8.35 -25.97 28.96
N GLN A 277 7.44 -26.50 28.13
CA GLN A 277 6.96 -27.88 28.26
C GLN A 277 8.11 -28.86 27.99
N LEU A 278 8.92 -28.66 26.96
CA LEU A 278 10.09 -29.49 26.68
C LEU A 278 11.12 -29.46 27.81
N ASP A 279 11.39 -28.26 28.38
CA ASP A 279 12.28 -28.15 29.56
C ASP A 279 11.72 -28.87 30.81
N ARG A 280 10.38 -29.06 30.91
CA ARG A 280 9.75 -29.92 31.93
C ARG A 280 9.85 -31.39 31.56
N ALA A 281 9.49 -31.76 30.33
CA ALA A 281 9.54 -33.12 29.85
C ALA A 281 10.92 -33.78 30.01
N LEU A 282 11.99 -32.97 29.92
CA LEU A 282 13.37 -33.41 30.22
C LEU A 282 13.60 -33.79 31.70
N ARG A 283 12.71 -33.39 32.62
CA ARG A 283 12.81 -33.67 34.06
C ARG A 283 11.75 -34.65 34.56
N ASP A 284 10.61 -34.69 33.95
CA ASP A 284 9.37 -35.25 34.49
C ASP A 284 8.89 -36.51 33.74
N ASP A 285 9.83 -37.33 33.25
CA ASP A 285 9.58 -38.66 32.62
C ASP A 285 8.48 -38.70 31.51
N GLU A 286 8.25 -37.56 30.84
CA GLU A 286 7.32 -37.47 29.70
C GLU A 286 7.93 -37.98 28.39
N LEU A 287 9.23 -38.25 28.37
CA LEU A 287 9.97 -38.74 27.22
C LEU A 287 10.17 -40.26 27.32
N SER A 288 9.95 -40.95 26.21
CA SER A 288 10.13 -42.39 26.05
C SER A 288 10.78 -42.72 24.72
N LEU A 289 11.17 -43.96 24.51
CA LEU A 289 11.67 -44.45 23.24
C LEU A 289 10.65 -45.38 22.57
N ALA A 290 10.57 -45.28 21.25
CA ALA A 290 9.98 -46.27 20.39
C ALA A 290 11.10 -46.91 19.57
N TYR A 291 11.00 -48.21 19.34
CA TYR A 291 12.03 -48.94 18.63
C TYR A 291 11.51 -49.39 17.27
N MET A 292 12.23 -49.06 16.20
CA MET A 292 11.97 -49.55 14.87
C MET A 292 12.95 -50.70 14.57
N PRO A 293 12.47 -51.94 14.32
CA PRO A 293 13.36 -53.07 14.11
C PRO A 293 14.17 -52.92 12.81
N ILE A 294 15.46 -53.27 12.90
CA ILE A 294 16.36 -53.38 11.75
C ILE A 294 16.55 -54.84 11.43
N VAL A 295 16.17 -55.22 10.19
CA VAL A 295 16.12 -56.61 9.74
C VAL A 295 17.17 -56.81 8.65
N GLU A 296 17.91 -57.91 8.73
CA GLU A 296 18.82 -58.36 7.67
C GLU A 296 17.99 -58.94 6.52
N LEU A 297 18.15 -58.40 5.32
CA LEU A 297 17.30 -58.76 4.18
C LEU A 297 17.48 -60.20 3.69
N GLU A 298 18.66 -60.74 3.86
CA GLU A 298 18.95 -62.12 3.37
C GLU A 298 18.39 -63.21 4.30
N SER A 299 18.46 -62.99 5.61
CA SER A 299 18.06 -64.02 6.60
C SER A 299 16.69 -63.72 7.26
N GLY A 300 16.16 -62.52 7.12
CA GLY A 300 14.94 -62.06 7.82
C GLY A 300 15.12 -61.91 9.32
N LYS A 301 16.33 -62.00 9.85
CA LYS A 301 16.60 -61.93 11.29
C LYS A 301 16.68 -60.48 11.75
N TRP A 302 16.22 -60.21 12.96
CA TRP A 302 16.42 -58.96 13.64
C TRP A 302 17.90 -58.83 14.06
N ILE A 303 18.54 -57.77 13.58
CA ILE A 303 19.97 -57.49 13.84
C ILE A 303 20.15 -56.21 14.66
N GLY A 304 19.09 -55.43 14.88
CA GLY A 304 19.17 -54.20 15.66
C GLY A 304 17.82 -53.49 15.73
N ALA A 305 17.83 -52.33 16.35
CA ALA A 305 16.68 -51.44 16.42
C ALA A 305 17.11 -49.97 16.39
N GLU A 306 16.37 -49.13 15.68
CA GLU A 306 16.52 -47.68 15.75
C GLU A 306 15.73 -47.11 16.91
N ALA A 307 16.39 -46.39 17.80
CA ALA A 307 15.79 -45.73 18.96
C ALA A 307 15.26 -44.34 18.56
N LEU A 308 13.95 -44.20 18.61
CA LEU A 308 13.23 -42.97 18.19
C LEU A 308 12.56 -42.34 19.39
N MET A 309 12.99 -41.11 19.72
CA MET A 309 12.41 -40.34 20.81
C MET A 309 10.92 -40.08 20.61
N ARG A 310 10.14 -40.24 21.65
CA ARG A 310 8.71 -39.93 21.73
C ARG A 310 8.46 -39.00 22.91
N TRP A 311 7.54 -38.09 22.75
CA TRP A 311 7.12 -37.18 23.81
C TRP A 311 5.61 -37.23 23.99
N CYS A 312 5.16 -37.61 25.19
CA CYS A 312 3.76 -37.59 25.59
C CYS A 312 3.55 -36.56 26.70
N HIS A 313 2.80 -35.50 26.43
CA HIS A 313 2.46 -34.43 27.36
C HIS A 313 0.96 -34.41 27.59
N ASP A 314 0.51 -34.56 28.83
CA ASP A 314 -0.91 -34.61 29.20
C ASP A 314 -1.72 -35.58 28.34
N GLY A 315 -1.16 -36.77 28.05
CA GLY A 315 -1.80 -37.82 27.24
C GLY A 315 -1.82 -37.56 25.73
N GLN A 316 -1.21 -36.46 25.26
CA GLN A 316 -1.09 -36.16 23.85
C GLN A 316 0.32 -36.38 23.34
N TRP A 317 0.44 -37.08 22.21
CA TRP A 317 1.72 -37.29 21.54
C TRP A 317 2.14 -36.04 20.79
N ILE A 318 3.35 -35.52 21.11
CA ILE A 318 3.98 -34.42 20.39
C ILE A 318 4.98 -35.05 19.41
N PRO A 319 4.78 -34.86 18.09
CA PRO A 319 5.62 -35.52 17.10
C PRO A 319 7.05 -34.91 17.07
N PRO A 320 8.07 -35.76 16.74
CA PRO A 320 9.48 -35.38 16.73
C PRO A 320 9.82 -34.16 15.86
N ASP A 321 9.17 -34.02 14.71
CA ASP A 321 9.34 -32.91 13.80
C ASP A 321 8.98 -31.54 14.41
N LYS A 322 8.23 -31.50 15.51
CA LYS A 322 7.91 -30.29 16.26
C LYS A 322 8.92 -29.97 17.37
N PHE A 323 9.35 -30.96 18.14
CA PHE A 323 10.16 -30.70 19.32
C PHE A 323 11.67 -30.84 19.07
N ILE A 324 12.12 -31.67 18.13
CA ILE A 324 13.57 -31.79 17.81
C ILE A 324 14.11 -30.49 17.23
N PRO A 325 13.51 -29.87 16.19
CA PRO A 325 13.97 -28.56 15.68
C PRO A 325 13.84 -27.43 16.71
N LEU A 326 12.91 -27.55 17.65
CA LEU A 326 12.79 -26.60 18.76
C LEU A 326 13.96 -26.74 19.73
N ALA A 327 14.32 -27.98 20.06
CA ALA A 327 15.47 -28.29 20.93
C ALA A 327 16.79 -27.81 20.30
N GLU A 328 17.00 -28.01 19.00
CA GLU A 328 18.16 -27.52 18.26
C GLU A 328 18.26 -25.99 18.29
N ARG A 329 17.22 -25.28 17.88
CA ARG A 329 17.19 -23.79 17.86
C ARG A 329 17.45 -23.16 19.21
N HIS A 330 17.10 -23.84 20.30
CA HIS A 330 17.24 -23.32 21.66
C HIS A 330 18.37 -23.98 22.45
N HIS A 331 19.28 -24.71 21.79
CA HIS A 331 20.42 -25.40 22.41
C HIS A 331 19.99 -26.35 23.54
N ARG A 332 18.90 -27.07 23.34
CA ARG A 332 18.40 -28.11 24.24
C ARG A 332 18.65 -29.52 23.70
N ILE A 333 19.11 -29.60 22.45
CA ILE A 333 19.26 -30.90 21.77
C ILE A 333 20.20 -31.84 22.54
N ARG A 334 21.32 -31.33 23.05
CA ARG A 334 22.25 -32.13 23.85
C ARG A 334 21.64 -32.72 25.13
N LYS A 335 20.71 -32.00 25.77
CA LYS A 335 19.96 -32.50 26.93
C LYS A 335 19.01 -33.60 26.51
N LEU A 336 18.36 -33.40 25.37
CA LEU A 336 17.44 -34.37 24.78
C LEU A 336 18.18 -35.68 24.39
N THR A 337 19.33 -35.57 23.72
CA THR A 337 20.18 -36.68 23.33
C THR A 337 20.70 -37.44 24.57
N ASN A 338 21.17 -36.75 25.61
CA ASN A 338 21.58 -37.42 26.84
C ASN A 338 20.41 -38.17 27.47
N ARG A 339 19.20 -37.60 27.54
CA ARG A 339 18.02 -38.27 28.05
C ARG A 339 17.66 -39.51 27.22
N MET A 340 17.74 -39.42 25.86
CA MET A 340 17.57 -40.54 24.97
C MET A 340 18.54 -41.67 25.27
N LEU A 341 19.82 -41.35 25.48
CA LEU A 341 20.84 -42.36 25.79
C LEU A 341 20.61 -43.00 27.17
N ASP A 342 20.14 -42.20 28.17
CA ASP A 342 19.81 -42.71 29.50
C ASP A 342 18.61 -43.70 29.42
N LEU A 343 17.57 -43.35 28.66
CA LEU A 343 16.43 -44.22 28.44
C LEU A 343 16.83 -45.52 27.70
N LEU A 344 17.69 -45.42 26.68
CA LEU A 344 18.18 -46.57 25.96
C LEU A 344 18.89 -47.57 26.86
N VAL A 345 19.70 -47.07 27.80
CA VAL A 345 20.37 -47.92 28.79
C VAL A 345 19.37 -48.59 29.72
N ALA A 346 18.35 -47.85 30.17
CA ALA A 346 17.31 -48.41 31.03
C ALA A 346 16.51 -49.51 30.33
N ASP A 347 16.03 -49.24 29.10
CA ASP A 347 15.25 -50.19 28.30
C ASP A 347 16.07 -51.45 27.92
N ALA A 348 17.38 -51.26 27.65
CA ALA A 348 18.25 -52.37 27.27
C ALA A 348 18.48 -53.39 28.41
N GLN A 349 18.26 -52.99 29.66
CA GLN A 349 18.39 -53.92 30.82
C GLN A 349 17.25 -54.98 30.84
N GLU A 350 16.16 -54.70 30.15
CA GLU A 350 15.03 -55.62 30.04
C GLU A 350 15.24 -56.69 28.93
N ILE A 351 16.27 -56.50 28.08
CA ILE A 351 16.55 -57.43 26.98
C ILE A 351 17.42 -58.58 27.46
N PRO A 352 17.07 -59.86 27.11
CA PRO A 352 17.95 -61.00 27.43
C PRO A 352 19.36 -60.83 26.89
N ARG A 353 20.38 -61.10 27.69
CA ARG A 353 21.79 -60.82 27.38
C ARG A 353 22.31 -61.46 26.11
N ASP A 354 21.85 -62.68 25.80
CA ASP A 354 22.20 -63.41 24.59
C ASP A 354 21.67 -62.73 23.35
N LEU A 355 20.45 -62.18 23.42
CA LEU A 355 19.85 -61.39 22.33
C LEU A 355 20.55 -60.02 22.20
N ALA A 356 20.81 -59.33 23.31
CA ALA A 356 21.48 -58.04 23.31
C ALA A 356 22.88 -58.11 22.65
N ARG A 357 23.65 -59.16 22.90
CA ARG A 357 24.98 -59.37 22.30
C ARG A 357 24.98 -59.57 20.79
N ALA A 358 23.85 -59.96 20.22
CA ALA A 358 23.68 -60.18 18.78
C ALA A 358 23.07 -58.96 18.06
N MET A 359 22.70 -57.92 18.80
CA MET A 359 21.99 -56.75 18.29
C MET A 359 22.82 -55.47 18.38
N TYR A 360 22.47 -54.48 17.58
CA TYR A 360 22.94 -53.13 17.73
C TYR A 360 21.78 -52.14 17.82
N PHE A 361 21.98 -50.99 18.46
CA PHE A 361 21.04 -49.90 18.45
C PHE A 361 21.50 -48.79 17.50
N SER A 362 20.55 -48.21 16.76
CA SER A 362 20.80 -46.99 15.98
C SER A 362 20.22 -45.77 16.71
N VAL A 363 20.99 -44.69 16.78
CA VAL A 363 20.63 -43.43 17.45
C VAL A 363 20.91 -42.25 16.54
N ASN A 364 19.96 -41.33 16.46
CA ASN A 364 20.10 -40.09 15.70
C ASN A 364 20.83 -39.04 16.54
N LEU A 365 21.91 -38.47 16.00
CA LEU A 365 22.67 -37.39 16.63
C LEU A 365 22.68 -36.12 15.76
N SER A 366 22.46 -34.97 16.38
CA SER A 366 22.56 -33.66 15.73
C SER A 366 24.01 -33.22 15.50
N ALA A 367 24.20 -32.20 14.67
CA ALA A 367 25.51 -31.58 14.49
C ALA A 367 26.10 -31.04 15.82
N GLU A 368 25.26 -30.49 16.70
CA GLU A 368 25.67 -29.98 18.02
C GLU A 368 26.14 -31.14 18.93
N ASP A 369 25.52 -32.30 18.85
CA ASP A 369 25.93 -33.49 19.59
C ASP A 369 27.27 -34.02 19.07
N LEU A 370 27.40 -34.17 17.76
CA LEU A 370 28.61 -34.66 17.11
C LEU A 370 29.83 -33.72 17.31
N ALA A 371 29.58 -32.41 17.45
CA ALA A 371 30.65 -31.46 17.80
C ALA A 371 31.08 -31.52 19.26
N ALA A 372 30.36 -32.20 20.14
CA ALA A 372 30.69 -32.30 21.55
C ALA A 372 31.81 -33.35 21.82
N ARG A 373 32.91 -32.91 22.43
CA ARG A 373 34.07 -33.80 22.73
C ARG A 373 33.68 -35.05 23.55
N ALA A 374 32.68 -34.95 24.42
CA ALA A 374 32.27 -36.01 25.31
C ALA A 374 31.39 -37.07 24.66
N ILE A 375 30.83 -36.84 23.43
CA ILE A 375 29.83 -37.72 22.83
C ILE A 375 30.39 -39.11 22.52
N ALA A 376 31.65 -39.19 22.08
CA ALA A 376 32.30 -40.47 21.80
C ALA A 376 32.39 -41.38 23.05
N GLN A 377 32.83 -40.81 24.16
CA GLN A 377 32.88 -41.52 25.43
C GLN A 377 31.48 -41.92 25.90
N ARG A 378 30.53 -41.01 25.81
CA ARG A 378 29.14 -41.29 26.20
C ARG A 378 28.52 -42.43 25.41
N VAL A 379 28.73 -42.49 24.08
CA VAL A 379 28.27 -43.61 23.23
C VAL A 379 28.97 -44.89 23.59
N ALA A 380 30.28 -44.86 23.92
CA ALA A 380 31.00 -46.04 24.37
C ALA A 380 30.46 -46.58 25.71
N ASP A 381 30.19 -45.66 26.67
CA ASP A 381 29.59 -46.03 27.97
C ASP A 381 28.19 -46.67 27.79
N VAL A 382 27.36 -46.09 26.92
CA VAL A 382 26.03 -46.63 26.58
C VAL A 382 26.14 -48.01 25.94
N ARG A 383 27.03 -48.22 24.99
CA ARG A 383 27.28 -49.54 24.39
C ARG A 383 27.63 -50.60 25.43
N GLN A 384 28.54 -50.22 26.33
CA GLN A 384 28.96 -51.14 27.39
C GLN A 384 27.81 -51.45 28.38
N ALA A 385 27.08 -50.43 28.79
CA ALA A 385 25.96 -50.55 29.71
C ALA A 385 24.79 -51.37 29.13
N CYS A 386 24.47 -51.22 27.83
CA CYS A 386 23.46 -52.00 27.14
C CYS A 386 23.91 -53.46 26.87
N GLY A 387 25.23 -53.76 26.88
CA GLY A 387 25.78 -55.09 26.56
C GLY A 387 25.59 -55.49 25.11
N VAL A 388 25.40 -54.55 24.20
CA VAL A 388 25.13 -54.78 22.77
C VAL A 388 26.42 -54.84 21.94
N ASP A 389 26.40 -55.42 20.76
CA ASP A 389 27.55 -55.49 19.86
C ASP A 389 28.03 -54.11 19.40
N GLY A 390 27.08 -53.21 19.09
CA GLY A 390 27.39 -51.84 18.68
C GLY A 390 26.27 -50.86 18.91
N VAL A 391 26.63 -49.58 18.93
CA VAL A 391 25.71 -48.45 18.83
C VAL A 391 26.00 -47.72 17.52
N MET A 392 25.06 -47.77 16.58
CA MET A 392 25.15 -47.09 15.32
C MET A 392 24.73 -45.62 15.50
N VAL A 393 25.50 -44.74 14.94
CA VAL A 393 25.20 -43.31 14.99
C VAL A 393 24.75 -42.84 13.62
N GLU A 394 23.54 -42.31 13.57
CA GLU A 394 23.00 -41.67 12.36
C GLU A 394 23.11 -40.13 12.50
N ALA A 395 23.70 -39.52 11.46
CA ALA A 395 23.89 -38.08 11.43
C ALA A 395 22.73 -37.38 10.71
N THR A 396 22.13 -36.37 11.33
CA THR A 396 21.07 -35.56 10.71
C THR A 396 21.62 -34.60 9.63
N GLU A 397 20.76 -34.10 8.75
CA GLU A 397 21.14 -33.25 7.60
C GLU A 397 22.01 -32.02 7.95
N GLY A 398 21.83 -31.44 9.12
CA GLY A 398 22.58 -30.27 9.59
C GLY A 398 24.08 -30.48 9.75
N VAL A 399 24.55 -31.73 9.78
CA VAL A 399 25.98 -32.08 9.97
C VAL A 399 26.86 -31.62 8.81
N LEU A 400 26.33 -31.61 7.58
CA LEU A 400 27.10 -31.15 6.40
C LEU A 400 27.49 -29.67 6.47
N LEU A 401 26.69 -28.85 7.15
CA LEU A 401 26.95 -27.40 7.30
C LEU A 401 28.04 -27.12 8.36
N GLU A 402 28.30 -28.06 9.27
CA GLU A 402 29.28 -27.91 10.35
C GLU A 402 30.44 -28.93 10.27
N ALA A 403 30.74 -29.42 9.10
CA ALA A 403 31.71 -30.50 8.87
C ALA A 403 33.06 -30.28 9.56
N SER A 404 33.62 -29.08 9.53
CA SER A 404 34.89 -28.73 10.15
C SER A 404 34.93 -28.94 11.68
N ARG A 405 33.78 -28.83 12.35
CA ARG A 405 33.64 -29.01 13.81
C ARG A 405 33.37 -30.46 14.19
N VAL A 406 32.76 -31.22 13.30
CA VAL A 406 32.30 -32.58 13.54
C VAL A 406 33.36 -33.64 13.18
N ILE A 407 34.12 -33.42 12.08
CA ILE A 407 35.14 -34.37 11.58
C ILE A 407 36.09 -34.89 12.66
N PRO A 408 36.66 -34.04 13.56
CA PRO A 408 37.60 -34.55 14.56
C PRO A 408 36.99 -35.53 15.56
N ASN A 409 35.69 -35.46 15.80
CA ASN A 409 34.96 -36.33 16.71
C ASN A 409 34.42 -37.60 16.05
N ILE A 410 34.26 -37.59 14.74
CA ILE A 410 33.77 -38.77 13.99
C ILE A 410 34.72 -39.94 14.14
N GLU A 411 36.05 -39.69 14.03
CA GLU A 411 37.05 -40.73 14.15
C GLU A 411 37.05 -41.35 15.57
N ARG A 412 36.87 -40.51 16.60
CA ARG A 412 36.70 -41.00 17.99
C ARG A 412 35.43 -41.81 18.18
N LEU A 413 34.34 -41.37 17.60
CA LEU A 413 33.07 -42.11 17.60
C LEU A 413 33.21 -43.45 16.89
N ARG A 414 33.90 -43.50 15.77
CA ARG A 414 34.15 -44.74 15.03
C ARG A 414 34.86 -45.81 15.87
N VAL A 415 35.81 -45.39 16.65
CA VAL A 415 36.51 -46.32 17.58
C VAL A 415 35.58 -46.72 18.75
N ALA A 416 34.81 -45.77 19.27
CA ALA A 416 33.93 -46.00 20.43
C ALA A 416 32.66 -46.80 20.12
N SER A 417 32.08 -46.63 18.96
CA SER A 417 30.77 -47.18 18.59
C SER A 417 30.83 -48.48 17.78
N ARG A 418 31.99 -48.90 17.26
CA ARG A 418 32.21 -50.00 16.28
C ARG A 418 31.57 -49.77 14.91
N THR A 419 30.55 -48.95 14.77
CA THR A 419 29.89 -48.74 13.47
C THR A 419 29.30 -47.33 13.39
N ILE A 420 29.68 -46.53 12.39
CA ILE A 420 29.06 -45.26 12.03
C ILE A 420 28.45 -45.47 10.65
N ILE A 421 27.13 -45.31 10.54
CA ILE A 421 26.44 -45.23 9.25
C ILE A 421 26.00 -43.79 9.07
N TRP A 422 26.41 -43.20 7.97
CA TRP A 422 25.87 -41.93 7.50
C TRP A 422 24.58 -42.28 6.75
N SER A 423 23.42 -42.13 7.38
CA SER A 423 22.19 -42.00 6.62
C SER A 423 22.20 -40.65 5.98
N LEU A 424 22.81 -40.54 4.80
CA LEU A 424 22.56 -39.41 3.92
C LEU A 424 21.19 -39.62 3.35
N VAL A 425 20.24 -38.94 4.00
CA VAL A 425 18.83 -38.88 3.63
C VAL A 425 18.65 -38.52 2.15
N LYS A 426 17.72 -39.25 1.55
CA LYS A 426 17.00 -38.96 0.31
C LYS A 426 17.04 -37.50 -0.13
N GLN A 427 18.04 -37.08 -0.90
CA GLN A 427 17.95 -35.99 -1.90
C GLN A 427 19.28 -35.28 -2.23
N VAL A 428 20.42 -35.94 -2.22
CA VAL A 428 21.56 -35.39 -2.97
C VAL A 428 22.17 -36.48 -3.84
N ARG A 429 21.61 -36.63 -5.03
CA ARG A 429 22.38 -37.05 -6.19
C ARG A 429 23.20 -35.85 -6.61
N VAL A 430 24.36 -35.65 -6.03
CA VAL A 430 25.50 -34.96 -6.68
C VAL A 430 26.78 -35.34 -5.93
N GLY A 431 27.60 -36.14 -6.54
CA GLY A 431 29.03 -36.07 -6.59
C GLY A 431 29.79 -35.75 -5.30
N LEU A 432 29.82 -36.61 -4.32
CA LEU A 432 30.90 -36.69 -3.37
C LEU A 432 31.55 -38.06 -3.49
N VAL A 433 32.66 -37.98 -4.20
CA VAL A 433 33.62 -39.01 -4.55
C VAL A 433 34.29 -39.66 -3.35
N PRO A 434 34.85 -40.79 -3.55
CA PRO A 434 34.91 -41.95 -2.73
C PRO A 434 36.06 -41.88 -1.74
N ILE A 435 35.80 -41.43 -0.54
CA ILE A 435 36.71 -41.65 0.58
C ILE A 435 36.34 -42.89 1.40
N PHE A 436 35.26 -43.56 1.04
CA PHE A 436 34.75 -44.74 1.76
C PHE A 436 34.58 -45.93 0.83
N HIS A 437 35.65 -46.43 0.26
CA HIS A 437 35.69 -47.82 -0.22
C HIS A 437 35.87 -48.76 0.96
N GLY A 438 34.84 -49.49 1.31
CA GLY A 438 34.92 -50.60 2.24
C GLY A 438 33.77 -50.80 3.23
N LEU A 439 32.58 -50.34 2.92
CA LEU A 439 31.42 -50.69 3.75
C LEU A 439 30.34 -51.40 2.95
N HIS A 440 30.05 -52.61 3.31
CA HIS A 440 29.04 -53.50 2.79
C HIS A 440 27.68 -52.80 2.59
N ARG A 441 27.06 -53.08 1.43
CA ARG A 441 25.67 -52.73 1.10
C ARG A 441 24.72 -53.32 2.17
N ARG A 442 24.12 -52.46 2.97
CA ARG A 442 22.92 -52.81 3.73
C ARG A 442 21.88 -51.73 3.45
N THR A 443 20.85 -52.11 2.74
CA THR A 443 19.71 -51.25 2.43
C THR A 443 18.67 -51.37 3.53
N ALA A 444 18.36 -50.29 4.21
CA ALA A 444 17.14 -50.18 5.01
C ALA A 444 15.95 -49.94 4.08
N LEU A 445 14.94 -50.76 4.20
CA LEU A 445 13.64 -50.60 3.55
C LEU A 445 12.75 -49.75 4.45
N GLU A 446 12.37 -48.59 3.98
CA GLU A 446 11.26 -47.81 4.56
C GLU A 446 9.90 -48.39 4.09
N ARG A 447 9.00 -48.57 5.00
CA ARG A 447 7.56 -48.48 4.81
C ARG A 447 6.95 -47.52 5.83
#